data_dc4795efffe5153de139aeb839b5e946
#
_entry.id   dc4795efffe5153de139aeb839b5e946
#
_cell.length_a   1.000
_cell.length_b   1.000
_cell.length_c   1.000
_cell.angle_alpha   90.00
_cell.angle_beta   90.00
_cell.angle_gamma   90.00
#
_symmetry.space_group_name_H-M   'P 1'
#
loop_
_entity.id
_entity.type
_entity.pdbx_description
1 polymer ?
#
loop_
_entity_poly.entity_id
_entity_poly.type
_entity_poly.pdbx_seq_one_letter_code
_entity_poly.pdbx_strand_id
1 'polypeptide(L)'
;MSSHIMRKQLLIKFIEGKASSAEQEQILFWINMDEANKKYFLGLKNLYVISSLPNEQAKKREFVFFRKKFLSSEVQNIIRFSFVRVAASILLVVAIGLNIYQYYSGRDEVSNSDGIFSKTRKMNTLSFYTNKGVKGVVTLPDNSVVWLNSDTKLTYPERFTGKYREVKISGEAYFEVKSNPDTAMVVTTSKGLKIEVLGTKFLIRSYEEDNDAQATLFSGSIKLTSPNGGYRRDYVKELKPLQSVIIENNHSIRVIQKADTLKSIAWKNGTLIFEETPIDEVLKKLERWHGTEFLVKDRSILSCKITAQFKSESIVQIMEVIKYCSPIDYKIKDKQIILSRR
;
A
#
# COMPACT_ATOMS: atom_id res chain seq x y z
N MET A 1 -8.48 32.40 13.45
CA MET A 1 -7.69 32.68 12.24
C MET A 1 -8.51 32.29 11.06
N SER A 2 -8.80 33.23 10.16
CA SER A 2 -9.79 33.12 9.10
C SER A 2 -9.41 32.04 8.09
N SER A 3 -10.24 31.00 7.97
CA SER A 3 -10.11 29.99 6.92
C SER A 3 -10.39 30.68 5.57
N HIS A 4 -9.37 30.88 4.76
CA HIS A 4 -9.56 31.32 3.39
C HIS A 4 -10.32 30.24 2.63
N ILE A 5 -11.63 30.44 2.47
CA ILE A 5 -12.47 29.57 1.64
C ILE A 5 -12.01 29.76 0.19
N MET A 6 -11.36 28.74 -0.35
CA MET A 6 -10.96 28.71 -1.75
C MET A 6 -12.20 28.82 -2.65
N ARG A 7 -12.16 29.69 -3.66
CA ARG A 7 -13.30 29.88 -4.58
C ARG A 7 -13.55 28.59 -5.37
N LYS A 8 -14.76 28.05 -5.27
CA LYS A 8 -15.18 26.82 -5.96
C LYS A 8 -14.87 26.83 -7.47
N GLN A 9 -15.04 27.98 -8.11
CA GLN A 9 -14.74 28.15 -9.54
C GLN A 9 -13.27 27.91 -9.87
N LEU A 10 -12.35 28.32 -8.98
CA LEU A 10 -10.92 28.13 -9.17
C LEU A 10 -10.54 26.63 -9.07
N LEU A 11 -11.17 25.91 -8.13
CA LEU A 11 -10.98 24.47 -8.00
C LEU A 11 -11.52 23.71 -9.21
N ILE A 12 -12.66 24.13 -9.79
CA ILE A 12 -13.21 23.55 -11.01
C ILE A 12 -12.26 23.79 -12.18
N LYS A 13 -11.75 25.02 -12.34
CA LYS A 13 -10.79 25.40 -13.38
C LYS A 13 -9.51 24.53 -13.30
N PHE A 14 -9.08 24.20 -12.07
CA PHE A 14 -7.96 23.29 -11.85
C PHE A 14 -8.27 21.84 -12.27
N ILE A 15 -9.47 21.34 -11.92
CA ILE A 15 -9.93 20.01 -12.30
C ILE A 15 -10.03 19.87 -13.83
N GLU A 16 -10.41 20.95 -14.52
CA GLU A 16 -10.49 21.02 -15.98
C GLU A 16 -9.12 21.17 -16.68
N GLY A 17 -8.03 21.30 -15.92
CA GLY A 17 -6.70 21.55 -16.47
C GLY A 17 -6.48 22.94 -17.07
N LYS A 18 -7.36 23.90 -16.78
CA LYS A 18 -7.35 25.28 -17.31
C LYS A 18 -6.73 26.30 -16.35
N ALA A 19 -6.25 25.88 -15.21
CA ALA A 19 -5.63 26.75 -14.21
C ALA A 19 -4.20 27.13 -14.62
N SER A 20 -3.84 28.43 -14.49
CA SER A 20 -2.47 28.90 -14.69
C SER A 20 -1.50 28.34 -13.66
N SER A 21 -0.20 28.37 -13.92
CA SER A 21 0.83 27.87 -13.01
C SER A 21 0.73 28.49 -11.60
N ALA A 22 0.49 29.79 -11.51
CA ALA A 22 0.31 30.49 -10.23
C ALA A 22 -0.97 30.04 -9.49
N GLU A 23 -2.08 29.82 -10.21
CA GLU A 23 -3.33 29.32 -9.66
C GLU A 23 -3.18 27.86 -9.17
N GLN A 24 -2.41 27.04 -9.90
CA GLN A 24 -2.13 25.65 -9.52
C GLN A 24 -1.35 25.59 -8.20
N GLU A 25 -0.31 26.41 -8.06
CA GLU A 25 0.49 26.47 -6.84
C GLU A 25 -0.35 26.90 -5.63
N GLN A 26 -1.20 27.92 -5.79
CA GLN A 26 -2.11 28.39 -4.77
C GLN A 26 -3.10 27.30 -4.33
N ILE A 27 -3.66 26.55 -5.27
CA ILE A 27 -4.60 25.46 -4.99
C ILE A 27 -3.91 24.31 -4.29
N LEU A 28 -2.72 23.89 -4.75
CA LEU A 28 -1.95 22.81 -4.12
C LEU A 28 -1.52 23.18 -2.69
N PHE A 29 -1.12 24.44 -2.47
CA PHE A 29 -0.85 24.94 -1.13
C PHE A 29 -2.09 24.83 -0.23
N TRP A 30 -3.26 25.29 -0.71
CA TRP A 30 -4.50 25.24 0.05
C TRP A 30 -4.96 23.79 0.35
N ILE A 31 -4.82 22.86 -0.60
CA ILE A 31 -5.13 21.43 -0.40
C ILE A 31 -4.26 20.82 0.71
N ASN A 32 -2.99 21.23 0.77
CA ASN A 32 -2.03 20.67 1.73
C ASN A 32 -2.06 21.36 3.11
N MET A 33 -2.77 22.48 3.26
CA MET A 33 -2.89 23.19 4.55
C MET A 33 -3.73 22.43 5.57
N ASP A 34 -4.76 21.68 5.14
CA ASP A 34 -5.71 21.02 6.03
C ASP A 34 -6.33 19.80 5.35
N GLU A 35 -6.46 18.70 6.08
CA GLU A 35 -7.10 17.48 5.60
C GLU A 35 -8.58 17.69 5.21
N ALA A 36 -9.27 18.66 5.84
CA ALA A 36 -10.61 19.06 5.46
C ALA A 36 -10.64 19.68 4.05
N ASN A 37 -9.66 20.52 3.70
CA ASN A 37 -9.52 21.11 2.37
C ASN A 37 -9.30 20.03 1.30
N LYS A 38 -8.44 19.06 1.60
CA LYS A 38 -8.17 17.91 0.72
C LYS A 38 -9.43 17.08 0.50
N LYS A 39 -10.17 16.78 1.58
CA LYS A 39 -11.44 16.03 1.51
C LYS A 39 -12.48 16.78 0.68
N TYR A 40 -12.57 18.11 0.85
CA TYR A 40 -13.47 18.96 0.07
C TYR A 40 -13.10 18.95 -1.42
N PHE A 41 -11.81 19.10 -1.76
CA PHE A 41 -11.33 19.06 -3.13
C PHE A 41 -11.62 17.71 -3.81
N LEU A 42 -11.34 16.60 -3.12
CA LEU A 42 -11.62 15.25 -3.62
C LEU A 42 -13.13 15.03 -3.84
N GLY A 43 -13.98 15.55 -2.94
CA GLY A 43 -15.43 15.53 -3.10
C GLY A 43 -15.88 16.30 -4.35
N LEU A 44 -15.33 17.49 -4.57
CA LEU A 44 -15.65 18.31 -5.74
C LEU A 44 -15.18 17.66 -7.05
N LYS A 45 -13.97 17.09 -7.06
CA LYS A 45 -13.41 16.34 -8.20
C LYS A 45 -14.31 15.15 -8.57
N ASN A 46 -14.75 14.37 -7.59
CA ASN A 46 -15.63 13.23 -7.81
C ASN A 46 -17.00 13.66 -8.37
N LEU A 47 -17.58 14.76 -7.85
CA LEU A 47 -18.81 15.33 -8.39
C LEU A 47 -18.66 15.79 -9.84
N TYR A 48 -17.54 16.40 -10.18
CA TYR A 48 -17.24 16.82 -11.55
C TYR A 48 -17.16 15.62 -12.48
N VAL A 49 -16.42 14.56 -12.10
CA VAL A 49 -16.33 13.31 -12.87
C VAL A 49 -17.72 12.68 -13.07
N ILE A 50 -18.56 12.61 -12.02
CA ILE A 50 -19.93 12.09 -12.13
C ILE A 50 -20.77 12.93 -13.10
N SER A 51 -20.61 14.26 -13.07
CA SER A 51 -21.36 15.16 -13.96
C SER A 51 -20.94 15.04 -15.43
N SER A 52 -19.74 14.61 -15.71
CA SER A 52 -19.20 14.43 -17.07
C SER A 52 -19.52 13.08 -17.70
N LEU A 53 -20.15 12.14 -16.94
CA LEU A 53 -20.57 10.83 -17.49
C LEU A 53 -21.64 10.98 -18.57
N PRO A 54 -21.56 10.23 -19.68
CA PRO A 54 -22.49 10.36 -20.80
C PRO A 54 -23.90 9.82 -20.56
N ASN A 55 -24.11 9.02 -19.50
CA ASN A 55 -25.39 8.36 -19.24
C ASN A 55 -26.12 8.98 -18.03
N GLU A 56 -27.34 9.47 -18.24
CA GLU A 56 -28.23 10.09 -17.22
C GLU A 56 -28.57 9.13 -16.06
N GLN A 57 -28.77 7.83 -16.32
CA GLN A 57 -29.09 6.84 -15.29
C GLN A 57 -27.85 6.54 -14.42
N ALA A 58 -26.66 6.51 -15.01
CA ALA A 58 -25.41 6.37 -14.27
C ALA A 58 -25.14 7.58 -13.38
N LYS A 59 -25.41 8.81 -13.86
CA LYS A 59 -25.32 10.06 -13.06
C LYS A 59 -26.20 10.01 -11.83
N LYS A 60 -27.47 9.60 -11.97
CA LYS A 60 -28.41 9.54 -10.84
C LYS A 60 -27.98 8.51 -9.79
N ARG A 61 -27.55 7.31 -10.21
CA ARG A 61 -27.13 6.23 -9.31
C ARG A 61 -25.88 6.60 -8.52
N GLU A 62 -24.87 7.13 -9.18
CA GLU A 62 -23.61 7.56 -8.54
C GLU A 62 -23.82 8.78 -7.62
N PHE A 63 -24.69 9.72 -8.00
CA PHE A 63 -25.03 10.88 -7.16
C PHE A 63 -25.79 10.47 -5.89
N VAL A 64 -26.73 9.51 -5.97
CA VAL A 64 -27.45 8.99 -4.80
C VAL A 64 -26.49 8.27 -3.85
N PHE A 65 -25.57 7.45 -4.38
CA PHE A 65 -24.55 6.78 -3.60
C PHE A 65 -23.60 7.76 -2.90
N PHE A 66 -23.14 8.78 -3.62
CA PHE A 66 -22.31 9.85 -3.08
C PHE A 66 -23.03 10.62 -1.96
N ARG A 67 -24.28 11.03 -2.18
CA ARG A 67 -25.11 11.72 -1.19
C ARG A 67 -25.26 10.89 0.10
N LYS A 68 -25.52 9.59 -0.01
CA LYS A 68 -25.69 8.69 1.13
C LYS A 68 -24.37 8.52 1.92
N LYS A 69 -23.23 8.52 1.24
CA LYS A 69 -21.92 8.29 1.86
C LYS A 69 -21.30 9.55 2.48
N PHE A 70 -21.52 10.74 1.90
CA PHE A 70 -20.83 11.96 2.28
C PHE A 70 -21.72 13.05 2.91
N LEU A 71 -23.04 12.99 2.77
CA LEU A 71 -23.96 14.02 3.28
C LEU A 71 -24.86 13.52 4.43
N SER A 72 -24.71 12.28 4.89
CA SER A 72 -25.59 11.68 5.92
C SER A 72 -24.98 11.66 7.34
N SER A 73 -23.98 12.48 7.64
CA SER A 73 -23.42 12.51 8.98
C SER A 73 -23.37 13.91 9.61
N GLU A 74 -24.52 14.58 9.67
CA GLU A 74 -24.74 15.63 10.69
C GLU A 74 -26.16 16.14 10.51
N VAL A 75 -27.04 15.78 11.34
CA VAL A 75 -28.25 16.40 11.91
C VAL A 75 -29.31 15.33 12.22
N GLN A 76 -29.12 14.60 13.29
CA GLN A 76 -30.19 14.02 14.12
C GLN A 76 -29.57 13.38 15.35
N ASN A 77 -29.34 14.12 16.45
CA ASN A 77 -29.29 13.56 17.81
C ASN A 77 -29.01 14.65 18.84
N ILE A 78 -29.91 15.59 19.02
CA ILE A 78 -29.87 16.52 20.15
C ILE A 78 -31.19 16.49 20.96
N ILE A 79 -31.91 15.43 21.05
CA ILE A 79 -33.03 15.33 22.02
C ILE A 79 -33.20 13.87 22.40
N ARG A 80 -32.46 13.38 23.44
CA ARG A 80 -32.83 12.19 24.25
C ARG A 80 -31.73 11.77 25.26
N PHE A 81 -30.91 12.70 25.77
CA PHE A 81 -29.70 12.30 26.50
C PHE A 81 -29.70 12.54 28.03
N SER A 82 -30.84 12.77 28.70
CA SER A 82 -30.82 12.90 30.18
C SER A 82 -30.91 11.57 30.91
N PHE A 83 -31.70 10.61 30.43
CA PHE A 83 -31.85 9.32 31.10
C PHE A 83 -30.70 8.32 30.80
N VAL A 84 -30.11 8.39 29.61
CA VAL A 84 -28.98 7.52 29.24
C VAL A 84 -27.70 7.84 30.00
N ARG A 85 -27.48 9.09 30.38
CA ARG A 85 -26.29 9.51 31.18
C ARG A 85 -26.30 8.94 32.58
N VAL A 86 -27.46 8.85 33.25
CA VAL A 86 -27.59 8.28 34.59
C VAL A 86 -27.41 6.76 34.54
N ALA A 87 -27.99 6.07 33.59
CA ALA A 87 -27.82 4.63 33.37
C ALA A 87 -26.36 4.25 33.06
N ALA A 88 -25.68 5.05 32.18
CA ALA A 88 -24.28 4.83 31.83
C ALA A 88 -23.34 5.03 33.04
N SER A 89 -23.64 5.99 33.95
CA SER A 89 -22.85 6.22 35.14
C SER A 89 -22.97 5.05 36.15
N ILE A 90 -24.16 4.49 36.32
CA ILE A 90 -24.38 3.33 37.17
C ILE A 90 -23.68 2.08 36.62
N LEU A 91 -23.78 1.84 35.29
CA LEU A 91 -23.07 0.74 34.65
C LEU A 91 -21.54 0.88 34.78
N LEU A 92 -21.01 2.09 34.66
CA LEU A 92 -19.58 2.34 34.85
C LEU A 92 -19.11 2.03 36.27
N VAL A 93 -19.87 2.44 37.28
CA VAL A 93 -19.56 2.15 38.69
C VAL A 93 -19.63 0.64 38.99
N VAL A 94 -20.62 -0.06 38.43
CA VAL A 94 -20.74 -1.53 38.54
C VAL A 94 -19.58 -2.22 37.82
N ALA A 95 -19.20 -1.76 36.62
CA ALA A 95 -18.06 -2.32 35.86
C ALA A 95 -16.72 -2.11 36.58
N ILE A 96 -16.51 -0.93 37.21
CA ILE A 96 -15.33 -0.66 38.03
C ILE A 96 -15.35 -1.53 39.31
N GLY A 97 -16.49 -1.66 39.95
CA GLY A 97 -16.67 -2.52 41.15
C GLY A 97 -16.39 -4.00 40.84
N LEU A 98 -16.86 -4.52 39.70
CA LEU A 98 -16.57 -5.88 39.24
C LEU A 98 -15.09 -6.08 38.90
N ASN A 99 -14.44 -5.09 38.26
CA ASN A 99 -12.99 -5.16 38.00
C ASN A 99 -12.18 -5.14 39.33
N ILE A 100 -12.56 -4.31 40.28
CA ILE A 100 -11.91 -4.25 41.57
C ILE A 100 -12.15 -5.57 42.35
N TYR A 101 -13.36 -6.12 42.30
CA TYR A 101 -13.68 -7.41 42.89
C TYR A 101 -12.88 -8.55 42.27
N GLN A 102 -12.77 -8.62 40.94
CA GLN A 102 -11.92 -9.59 40.25
C GLN A 102 -10.43 -9.41 40.56
N TYR A 103 -9.97 -8.16 40.73
CA TYR A 103 -8.60 -7.86 41.12
C TYR A 103 -8.27 -8.34 42.53
N TYR A 104 -9.22 -8.23 43.49
CA TYR A 104 -9.01 -8.66 44.88
C TYR A 104 -9.36 -10.14 45.10
N SER A 105 -10.35 -10.72 44.42
CA SER A 105 -10.70 -12.14 44.58
C SER A 105 -9.78 -13.09 43.81
N GLY A 106 -8.96 -12.58 42.91
CA GLY A 106 -7.93 -13.38 42.20
C GLY A 106 -6.61 -13.56 42.96
N ARG A 107 -6.56 -13.21 44.28
CA ARG A 107 -5.30 -13.23 45.04
C ARG A 107 -5.10 -14.44 45.95
N ASP A 108 -6.05 -15.33 46.08
CA ASP A 108 -5.92 -16.53 46.92
C ASP A 108 -6.04 -17.78 46.05
N GLU A 109 -4.97 -18.14 45.35
CA GLU A 109 -4.53 -19.50 45.05
C GLU A 109 -3.15 -19.48 44.43
N VAL A 110 -2.13 -19.22 45.28
CA VAL A 110 -0.77 -19.63 44.97
C VAL A 110 -0.64 -21.10 45.37
N SER A 111 -1.06 -21.99 44.50
CA SER A 111 -0.68 -23.39 44.56
C SER A 111 0.70 -23.56 43.92
N ASN A 112 1.67 -23.89 44.75
CA ASN A 112 2.99 -24.34 44.36
C ASN A 112 2.89 -25.53 43.40
N SER A 113 3.24 -25.35 42.18
CA SER A 113 3.71 -26.39 41.31
C SER A 113 4.90 -25.87 40.49
N ASP A 114 6.09 -26.31 40.90
CA ASP A 114 7.33 -26.12 40.16
C ASP A 114 7.20 -26.73 38.77
N GLY A 115 6.80 -25.90 37.82
CA GLY A 115 6.84 -26.14 36.43
C GLY A 115 7.48 -24.95 35.77
N ILE A 116 8.70 -25.14 35.25
CA ILE A 116 9.42 -24.16 34.43
C ILE A 116 8.61 -23.92 33.14
N PHE A 117 7.51 -23.20 33.25
CA PHE A 117 6.85 -22.59 32.09
C PHE A 117 7.54 -21.26 31.83
N SER A 118 8.53 -21.30 30.97
CA SER A 118 8.97 -20.15 30.22
C SER A 118 7.73 -19.54 29.56
N LYS A 119 7.16 -18.51 30.23
CA LYS A 119 6.02 -17.71 29.72
C LYS A 119 6.56 -16.92 28.54
N THR A 120 6.62 -17.56 27.37
CA THR A 120 6.90 -16.87 26.11
C THR A 120 5.82 -15.80 25.98
N ARG A 121 6.18 -14.59 26.31
CA ARG A 121 5.32 -13.42 26.16
C ARG A 121 4.98 -13.34 24.67
N LYS A 122 3.76 -13.75 24.31
CA LYS A 122 3.28 -13.68 22.93
C LYS A 122 3.39 -12.23 22.50
N MET A 123 4.42 -11.91 21.75
CA MET A 123 4.63 -10.55 21.28
C MET A 123 3.47 -10.19 20.34
N ASN A 124 2.80 -9.08 20.64
CA ASN A 124 1.78 -8.55 19.75
C ASN A 124 2.42 -8.20 18.41
N THR A 125 1.82 -8.70 17.36
CA THR A 125 2.27 -8.49 15.98
C THR A 125 1.29 -7.55 15.29
N LEU A 126 1.78 -6.51 14.69
CA LEU A 126 1.03 -5.56 13.88
C LEU A 126 1.09 -5.96 12.42
N SER A 127 0.00 -5.79 11.70
CA SER A 127 -0.07 -6.05 10.25
C SER A 127 -0.71 -4.87 9.55
N PHE A 128 -0.03 -4.34 8.55
CA PHE A 128 -0.51 -3.29 7.66
C PHE A 128 -0.76 -3.85 6.27
N TYR A 129 -1.85 -3.40 5.66
CA TYR A 129 -2.25 -3.79 4.31
C TYR A 129 -2.48 -2.56 3.46
N THR A 130 -1.96 -2.58 2.25
CA THR A 130 -2.36 -1.68 1.18
C THR A 130 -3.17 -2.47 0.17
N ASN A 131 -4.42 -2.07 -0.05
CA ASN A 131 -5.22 -2.68 -1.11
C ASN A 131 -4.69 -2.30 -2.50
N LYS A 132 -5.12 -3.01 -3.54
CA LYS A 132 -4.90 -2.61 -4.94
C LYS A 132 -5.35 -1.16 -5.13
N GLY A 133 -4.56 -0.35 -5.82
CA GLY A 133 -4.79 1.09 -6.01
C GLY A 133 -4.38 1.98 -4.84
N VAL A 134 -3.88 1.43 -3.74
CA VAL A 134 -3.52 2.17 -2.53
C VAL A 134 -2.05 1.98 -2.20
N LYS A 135 -1.38 3.05 -1.82
CA LYS A 135 0.00 3.03 -1.30
C LYS A 135 0.00 3.55 0.12
N GLY A 136 0.99 3.15 0.91
CA GLY A 136 1.10 3.56 2.31
C GLY A 136 2.52 3.84 2.74
N VAL A 137 2.65 4.50 3.89
CA VAL A 137 3.93 4.69 4.58
C VAL A 137 3.76 4.25 6.02
N VAL A 138 4.70 3.47 6.50
CA VAL A 138 4.71 2.95 7.88
C VAL A 138 6.03 3.32 8.52
N THR A 139 5.97 3.91 9.72
CA THR A 139 7.13 4.09 10.57
C THR A 139 7.20 2.94 11.56
N LEU A 140 8.29 2.19 11.53
CA LEU A 140 8.54 1.06 12.42
C LEU A 140 8.96 1.53 13.83
N PRO A 141 8.90 0.65 14.86
CA PRO A 141 9.25 1.00 16.23
C PRO A 141 10.68 1.52 16.45
N ASP A 142 11.60 1.25 15.54
CA ASP A 142 12.98 1.75 15.54
C ASP A 142 13.18 3.06 14.77
N ASN A 143 12.08 3.69 14.30
CA ASN A 143 12.04 4.84 13.41
C ASN A 143 12.56 4.57 11.98
N SER A 144 12.69 3.32 11.57
CA SER A 144 12.83 2.97 10.14
C SER A 144 11.54 3.30 9.40
N VAL A 145 11.64 3.71 8.14
CA VAL A 145 10.47 4.09 7.32
C VAL A 145 10.31 3.11 6.17
N VAL A 146 9.09 2.65 5.96
CA VAL A 146 8.75 1.69 4.90
C VAL A 146 7.64 2.26 4.04
N TRP A 147 7.91 2.46 2.76
CA TRP A 147 6.90 2.80 1.76
C TRP A 147 6.36 1.52 1.17
N LEU A 148 5.05 1.32 1.27
CA LEU A 148 4.34 0.16 0.75
C LEU A 148 3.70 0.50 -0.58
N ASN A 149 3.97 -0.29 -1.61
CA ASN A 149 3.25 -0.21 -2.87
C ASN A 149 1.86 -0.86 -2.74
N SER A 150 1.05 -0.78 -3.77
CA SER A 150 -0.28 -1.41 -3.82
C SER A 150 -0.19 -2.92 -3.61
N ASP A 151 -1.24 -3.49 -3.00
CA ASP A 151 -1.39 -4.93 -2.77
C ASP A 151 -0.23 -5.52 -1.94
N THR A 152 0.12 -4.83 -0.85
CA THR A 152 1.27 -5.18 -0.01
C THR A 152 0.86 -5.37 1.44
N LYS A 153 1.37 -6.43 2.06
CA LYS A 153 1.23 -6.72 3.48
C LYS A 153 2.58 -6.62 4.18
N LEU A 154 2.63 -5.81 5.24
CA LEU A 154 3.78 -5.69 6.13
C LEU A 154 3.40 -6.15 7.53
N THR A 155 4.22 -7.02 8.14
CA THR A 155 3.97 -7.56 9.48
C THR A 155 5.23 -7.43 10.32
N TYR A 156 5.10 -6.87 11.54
CA TYR A 156 6.21 -6.66 12.46
C TYR A 156 5.72 -6.64 13.91
N PRO A 157 6.57 -6.89 14.91
CA PRO A 157 6.19 -6.83 16.32
C PRO A 157 5.99 -5.37 16.77
N GLU A 158 5.13 -5.15 17.76
CA GLU A 158 4.91 -3.83 18.37
C GLU A 158 6.21 -3.20 18.91
N ARG A 159 7.18 -4.01 19.32
CA ARG A 159 8.52 -3.61 19.75
C ARG A 159 9.57 -4.63 19.31
N PHE A 160 10.72 -4.16 18.89
CA PHE A 160 11.86 -5.03 18.59
C PHE A 160 12.63 -5.34 19.88
N THR A 161 12.36 -6.48 20.50
CA THR A 161 13.00 -6.91 21.77
C THR A 161 13.89 -8.13 21.59
N GLY A 162 13.91 -8.72 20.39
CA GLY A 162 14.72 -9.91 20.05
C GLY A 162 16.14 -9.57 19.62
N LYS A 163 16.88 -10.62 19.27
CA LYS A 163 18.23 -10.52 18.68
C LYS A 163 18.22 -9.79 17.34
N TYR A 164 17.09 -9.80 16.65
CA TYR A 164 16.91 -9.16 15.34
C TYR A 164 15.66 -8.30 15.35
N ARG A 165 15.63 -7.27 14.49
CA ARG A 165 14.44 -6.50 14.14
C ARG A 165 13.69 -7.26 13.03
N GLU A 166 12.81 -8.17 13.41
CA GLU A 166 12.12 -9.06 12.46
C GLU A 166 10.94 -8.38 11.80
N VAL A 167 10.88 -8.43 10.47
CA VAL A 167 9.80 -7.90 9.63
C VAL A 167 9.44 -8.94 8.58
N LYS A 168 8.15 -9.09 8.27
CA LYS A 168 7.68 -9.94 7.19
C LYS A 168 6.96 -9.10 6.14
N ILE A 169 7.16 -9.44 4.86
CA ILE A 169 6.52 -8.76 3.74
C ILE A 169 6.01 -9.74 2.70
N SER A 170 4.83 -9.44 2.16
CA SER A 170 4.29 -9.96 0.91
C SER A 170 3.87 -8.78 0.06
N GLY A 171 4.43 -8.62 -1.15
CA GLY A 171 4.21 -7.46 -2.01
C GLY A 171 5.48 -6.68 -2.35
N GLU A 172 5.38 -5.36 -2.49
CA GLU A 172 6.50 -4.49 -2.85
C GLU A 172 6.64 -3.33 -1.88
N ALA A 173 7.85 -3.16 -1.32
CA ALA A 173 8.13 -2.04 -0.43
C ALA A 173 9.56 -1.53 -0.56
N TYR A 174 9.71 -0.21 -0.36
CA TYR A 174 10.97 0.46 -0.24
C TYR A 174 11.25 0.76 1.23
N PHE A 175 12.39 0.30 1.72
CA PHE A 175 12.83 0.42 3.10
C PHE A 175 13.93 1.48 3.23
N GLU A 176 13.78 2.36 4.20
CA GLU A 176 14.85 3.20 4.73
C GLU A 176 15.10 2.78 6.19
N VAL A 177 16.02 1.85 6.37
CA VAL A 177 16.30 1.25 7.68
C VAL A 177 17.27 2.14 8.43
N LYS A 178 16.87 2.52 9.66
CA LYS A 178 17.74 3.26 10.58
C LYS A 178 18.96 2.43 10.96
N SER A 179 20.14 3.03 10.88
CA SER A 179 21.39 2.34 11.22
C SER A 179 21.42 1.91 12.68
N ASN A 180 21.69 0.62 12.88
CA ASN A 180 21.91 0.02 14.19
C ASN A 180 22.91 -1.15 14.01
N PRO A 181 24.20 -0.98 14.37
CA PRO A 181 25.22 -2.00 14.20
C PRO A 181 25.03 -3.21 15.13
N ASP A 182 24.34 -3.02 16.27
CA ASP A 182 24.20 -4.06 17.29
C ASP A 182 23.02 -5.00 17.02
N THR A 183 22.01 -4.53 16.28
CA THR A 183 20.78 -5.29 16.04
C THR A 183 20.37 -5.19 14.58
N ALA A 184 20.67 -6.22 13.82
CA ALA A 184 20.29 -6.29 12.40
C ALA A 184 18.76 -6.35 12.22
N MET A 185 18.27 -5.75 11.14
CA MET A 185 16.89 -5.98 10.66
C MET A 185 16.89 -7.17 9.71
N VAL A 186 15.97 -8.10 9.92
CA VAL A 186 15.76 -9.27 9.06
C VAL A 186 14.38 -9.16 8.45
N VAL A 187 14.34 -8.88 7.15
CA VAL A 187 13.09 -8.87 6.39
C VAL A 187 12.91 -10.21 5.69
N THR A 188 11.82 -10.91 6.00
CA THR A 188 11.47 -12.19 5.40
C THR A 188 10.29 -11.99 4.44
N THR A 189 10.46 -12.44 3.20
CA THR A 189 9.39 -12.37 2.19
C THR A 189 8.47 -13.58 2.28
N SER A 190 7.28 -13.50 1.66
CA SER A 190 6.34 -14.63 1.52
C SER A 190 6.96 -15.85 0.83
N LYS A 191 7.95 -15.66 -0.03
CA LYS A 191 8.70 -16.71 -0.72
C LYS A 191 9.92 -17.23 0.06
N GLY A 192 10.05 -16.84 1.33
CA GLY A 192 11.12 -17.32 2.22
C GLY A 192 12.48 -16.64 2.03
N LEU A 193 12.60 -15.65 1.13
CA LEU A 193 13.81 -14.85 0.99
C LEU A 193 14.05 -14.04 2.26
N LYS A 194 15.23 -14.13 2.85
CA LYS A 194 15.65 -13.36 4.02
C LYS A 194 16.68 -12.32 3.63
N ILE A 195 16.45 -11.10 4.09
CA ILE A 195 17.29 -9.93 3.81
C ILE A 195 17.72 -9.35 5.14
N GLU A 196 19.01 -9.44 5.45
CA GLU A 196 19.61 -8.94 6.69
C GLU A 196 20.37 -7.65 6.42
N VAL A 197 20.07 -6.60 7.20
CA VAL A 197 20.64 -5.25 7.04
C VAL A 197 20.90 -4.58 8.38
N LEU A 198 21.90 -3.69 8.43
CA LEU A 198 22.23 -2.91 9.64
C LEU A 198 21.76 -1.44 9.55
N GLY A 199 21.69 -0.88 8.34
CA GLY A 199 21.27 0.49 8.07
C GLY A 199 21.38 0.76 6.57
N THR A 200 20.27 0.56 5.86
CA THR A 200 20.31 0.31 4.42
C THR A 200 19.04 0.86 3.78
N LYS A 201 19.19 1.38 2.56
CA LYS A 201 18.05 1.73 1.69
C LYS A 201 17.94 0.69 0.59
N PHE A 202 16.80 0.03 0.50
CA PHE A 202 16.58 -1.05 -0.46
C PHE A 202 15.11 -1.23 -0.82
N LEU A 203 14.85 -1.87 -1.95
CA LEU A 203 13.55 -2.27 -2.43
C LEU A 203 13.44 -3.79 -2.37
N ILE A 204 12.29 -4.28 -1.95
CA ILE A 204 11.88 -5.68 -2.10
C ILE A 204 10.62 -5.71 -2.94
N ARG A 205 10.54 -6.62 -3.91
CA ARG A 205 9.33 -7.03 -4.62
C ARG A 205 9.19 -8.53 -4.51
N SER A 206 8.14 -9.00 -3.85
CA SER A 206 7.87 -10.42 -3.63
C SER A 206 6.36 -10.63 -3.44
N TYR A 207 5.61 -10.50 -4.52
CA TYR A 207 4.18 -10.85 -4.55
C TYR A 207 4.02 -12.37 -4.61
N GLU A 208 2.99 -12.90 -3.97
CA GLU A 208 2.75 -14.35 -3.92
C GLU A 208 2.45 -14.93 -5.31
N GLU A 209 1.68 -14.20 -6.11
CA GLU A 209 1.28 -14.59 -7.46
C GLU A 209 2.36 -14.35 -8.54
N ASP A 210 3.44 -13.62 -8.25
CA ASP A 210 4.54 -13.43 -9.21
C ASP A 210 5.46 -14.67 -9.25
N ASN A 211 6.12 -14.87 -10.37
CA ASN A 211 7.04 -15.98 -10.56
C ASN A 211 8.43 -15.75 -9.98
N ASP A 212 8.68 -14.53 -9.47
CA ASP A 212 9.98 -14.12 -8.95
C ASP A 212 9.87 -13.33 -7.65
N ALA A 213 11.00 -13.18 -6.99
CA ALA A 213 11.23 -12.19 -5.95
C ALA A 213 12.47 -11.38 -6.32
N GLN A 214 12.44 -10.09 -6.03
CA GLN A 214 13.55 -9.18 -6.35
C GLN A 214 13.93 -8.37 -5.13
N ALA A 215 15.25 -8.21 -4.90
CA ALA A 215 15.79 -7.25 -3.95
C ALA A 215 16.79 -6.34 -4.67
N THR A 216 16.65 -5.02 -4.49
CA THR A 216 17.51 -4.00 -5.10
C THR A 216 18.10 -3.13 -4.01
N LEU A 217 19.42 -2.97 -4.00
CA LEU A 217 20.14 -2.18 -3.03
C LEU A 217 20.45 -0.78 -3.56
N PHE A 218 20.09 0.25 -2.79
CA PHE A 218 20.34 1.66 -3.09
C PHE A 218 21.57 2.19 -2.33
N SER A 219 21.62 1.94 -1.02
CA SER A 219 22.76 2.34 -0.19
C SER A 219 22.91 1.41 1.02
N GLY A 220 24.13 1.28 1.53
CA GLY A 220 24.48 0.35 2.60
C GLY A 220 24.91 -1.01 2.07
N SER A 221 24.55 -2.08 2.78
CA SER A 221 24.83 -3.47 2.41
C SER A 221 23.65 -4.37 2.74
N ILE A 222 23.47 -5.41 1.96
CA ILE A 222 22.48 -6.47 2.16
C ILE A 222 23.19 -7.80 2.20
N LYS A 223 22.90 -8.61 3.23
CA LYS A 223 23.15 -10.05 3.20
C LYS A 223 21.83 -10.75 2.89
N LEU A 224 21.78 -11.38 1.74
CA LEU A 224 20.60 -12.06 1.22
C LEU A 224 20.77 -13.57 1.40
N THR A 225 19.73 -14.22 1.95
CA THR A 225 19.68 -15.69 2.09
C THR A 225 18.39 -16.17 1.46
N SER A 226 18.52 -17.07 0.48
CA SER A 226 17.37 -17.74 -0.16
C SER A 226 17.37 -19.22 0.21
N PRO A 227 16.24 -19.77 0.67
CA PRO A 227 16.12 -21.20 0.88
C PRO A 227 16.31 -21.93 -0.45
N ASN A 228 17.20 -22.91 -0.46
CA ASN A 228 17.50 -23.69 -1.65
C ASN A 228 16.59 -24.93 -1.62
N GLY A 229 15.45 -24.89 -2.32
CA GLY A 229 14.41 -25.92 -2.30
C GLY A 229 14.93 -27.33 -2.59
N GLY A 230 15.42 -28.00 -1.56
CA GLY A 230 15.89 -29.38 -1.64
C GLY A 230 17.41 -29.59 -1.75
N TYR A 231 18.22 -28.56 -1.93
CA TYR A 231 19.68 -28.65 -1.91
C TYR A 231 20.24 -28.38 -0.50
N ARG A 232 21.37 -29.02 -0.16
CA ARG A 232 21.94 -29.07 1.21
C ARG A 232 22.38 -27.71 1.80
N ARG A 233 22.39 -26.62 1.05
CA ARG A 233 22.83 -25.29 1.55
C ARG A 233 21.97 -24.19 0.96
N ASP A 234 21.60 -23.22 1.80
CA ASP A 234 20.97 -21.98 1.37
C ASP A 234 21.93 -21.16 0.49
N TYR A 235 21.35 -20.47 -0.49
CA TYR A 235 22.11 -19.48 -1.26
C TYR A 235 22.30 -18.23 -0.42
N VAL A 236 23.55 -17.82 -0.23
CA VAL A 236 23.91 -16.58 0.48
C VAL A 236 24.63 -15.64 -0.47
N LYS A 237 24.18 -14.40 -0.54
CA LYS A 237 24.78 -13.35 -1.37
C LYS A 237 24.83 -12.02 -0.64
N GLU A 238 25.97 -11.34 -0.73
CA GLU A 238 26.09 -9.94 -0.35
C GLU A 238 25.92 -9.05 -1.58
N LEU A 239 25.05 -8.02 -1.45
CA LEU A 239 24.82 -7.02 -2.49
C LEU A 239 25.58 -5.75 -2.14
N LYS A 240 26.12 -5.13 -3.18
CA LYS A 240 26.70 -3.77 -3.17
C LYS A 240 25.67 -2.77 -3.72
N PRO A 241 25.78 -1.48 -3.40
CA PRO A 241 24.90 -0.45 -3.97
C PRO A 241 24.78 -0.57 -5.49
N LEU A 242 23.58 -0.31 -6.01
CA LEU A 242 23.17 -0.44 -7.42
C LEU A 242 23.11 -1.89 -7.93
N GLN A 243 23.26 -2.89 -7.08
CA GLN A 243 23.01 -4.27 -7.47
C GLN A 243 21.57 -4.68 -7.16
N SER A 244 21.04 -5.59 -8.00
CA SER A 244 19.77 -6.25 -7.78
C SER A 244 19.91 -7.76 -7.95
N VAL A 245 19.16 -8.51 -7.15
CA VAL A 245 19.02 -9.97 -7.29
C VAL A 245 17.57 -10.28 -7.63
N ILE A 246 17.38 -11.12 -8.63
CA ILE A 246 16.08 -11.71 -8.98
C ILE A 246 16.18 -13.22 -8.73
N ILE A 247 15.23 -13.76 -7.99
CA ILE A 247 15.12 -15.17 -7.66
C ILE A 247 13.77 -15.65 -8.19
N GLU A 248 13.82 -16.57 -9.14
CA GLU A 248 12.64 -17.17 -9.75
C GLU A 248 12.11 -18.35 -8.91
N ASN A 249 10.85 -18.74 -9.09
CA ASN A 249 10.24 -19.85 -8.38
C ASN A 249 10.93 -21.21 -8.67
N ASN A 250 11.62 -21.35 -9.80
CA ASN A 250 12.47 -22.50 -10.14
C ASN A 250 13.85 -22.47 -9.45
N HIS A 251 14.05 -21.53 -8.50
CA HIS A 251 15.30 -21.27 -7.80
C HIS A 251 16.45 -20.75 -8.67
N SER A 252 16.20 -20.35 -9.92
CA SER A 252 17.21 -19.66 -10.71
C SER A 252 17.50 -18.27 -10.12
N ILE A 253 18.77 -17.90 -10.08
CA ILE A 253 19.22 -16.65 -9.46
C ILE A 253 19.95 -15.81 -10.49
N ARG A 254 19.47 -14.59 -10.70
CA ARG A 254 20.09 -13.63 -11.60
C ARG A 254 20.52 -12.38 -10.83
N VAL A 255 21.78 -12.00 -10.99
CA VAL A 255 22.34 -10.79 -10.38
C VAL A 255 22.48 -9.72 -11.45
N ILE A 256 21.86 -8.56 -11.24
CA ILE A 256 21.99 -7.37 -12.06
C ILE A 256 23.03 -6.46 -11.41
N GLN A 257 24.17 -6.23 -12.09
CA GLN A 257 25.30 -5.48 -11.52
C GLN A 257 25.06 -3.97 -11.46
N LYS A 258 24.23 -3.45 -12.37
CA LYS A 258 23.86 -2.03 -12.45
C LYS A 258 22.36 -1.91 -12.66
N ALA A 259 21.61 -1.97 -11.55
CA ALA A 259 20.17 -1.81 -11.56
C ALA A 259 19.77 -0.35 -11.78
N ASP A 260 18.73 -0.13 -12.56
CA ASP A 260 18.09 1.19 -12.66
C ASP A 260 17.27 1.45 -11.39
N THR A 261 17.91 2.12 -10.45
CA THR A 261 17.32 2.43 -9.15
C THR A 261 16.21 3.49 -9.25
N LEU A 262 16.30 4.43 -10.21
CA LEU A 262 15.27 5.45 -10.40
C LEU A 262 13.98 4.82 -10.92
N LYS A 263 14.09 3.95 -11.91
CA LYS A 263 12.95 3.17 -12.41
C LYS A 263 12.33 2.29 -11.33
N SER A 264 13.17 1.65 -10.51
CA SER A 264 12.71 0.73 -9.46
C SER A 264 11.83 1.42 -8.40
N ILE A 265 12.07 2.69 -8.10
CA ILE A 265 11.27 3.46 -7.10
C ILE A 265 10.35 4.51 -7.73
N ALA A 266 10.19 4.54 -9.04
CA ALA A 266 9.34 5.51 -9.74
C ALA A 266 7.90 5.49 -9.20
N TRP A 267 7.42 4.31 -8.82
CA TRP A 267 6.10 4.12 -8.23
C TRP A 267 5.88 4.93 -6.93
N LYS A 268 6.91 5.12 -6.12
CA LYS A 268 6.88 5.94 -4.90
C LYS A 268 6.52 7.39 -5.22
N ASN A 269 6.95 7.87 -6.38
CA ASN A 269 6.69 9.20 -6.90
C ASN A 269 5.45 9.26 -7.81
N GLY A 270 4.62 8.22 -7.82
CA GLY A 270 3.40 8.19 -8.63
C GLY A 270 3.63 7.91 -10.12
N THR A 271 4.79 7.37 -10.50
CA THR A 271 5.14 7.11 -11.91
C THR A 271 5.24 5.60 -12.16
N LEU A 272 4.62 5.13 -13.24
CA LEU A 272 4.79 3.79 -13.79
C LEU A 272 5.69 3.87 -15.02
N ILE A 273 6.73 3.06 -15.09
CA ILE A 273 7.66 3.00 -16.22
C ILE A 273 7.71 1.57 -16.74
N PHE A 274 7.47 1.44 -18.04
CA PHE A 274 7.58 0.20 -18.80
C PHE A 274 8.64 0.40 -19.89
N GLU A 275 9.55 -0.56 -20.04
CA GLU A 275 10.57 -0.58 -21.10
C GLU A 275 10.66 -2.00 -21.61
N GLU A 276 10.30 -2.23 -22.86
CA GLU A 276 10.25 -3.56 -23.46
C GLU A 276 9.57 -4.60 -22.54
N THR A 277 8.59 -4.13 -21.75
CA THR A 277 7.94 -4.93 -20.71
C THR A 277 6.87 -5.81 -21.35
N PRO A 278 6.90 -7.13 -21.14
CA PRO A 278 5.85 -8.04 -21.61
C PRO A 278 4.47 -7.60 -21.12
N ILE A 279 3.46 -7.74 -21.98
CA ILE A 279 2.11 -7.24 -21.69
C ILE A 279 1.49 -7.87 -20.45
N ASP A 280 1.76 -9.13 -20.17
CA ASP A 280 1.29 -9.82 -18.97
C ASP A 280 1.83 -9.17 -17.68
N GLU A 281 3.11 -8.76 -17.65
CA GLU A 281 3.68 -7.99 -16.55
C GLU A 281 3.10 -6.57 -16.46
N VAL A 282 2.85 -5.92 -17.63
CA VAL A 282 2.19 -4.61 -17.69
C VAL A 282 0.80 -4.70 -17.06
N LEU A 283 0.00 -5.69 -17.44
CA LEU A 283 -1.35 -5.88 -16.94
C LEU A 283 -1.35 -6.14 -15.43
N LYS A 284 -0.48 -6.99 -14.90
CA LYS A 284 -0.33 -7.22 -13.45
C LYS A 284 0.01 -5.93 -12.69
N LYS A 285 0.93 -5.12 -13.21
CA LYS A 285 1.28 -3.84 -12.59
C LYS A 285 0.13 -2.84 -12.63
N LEU A 286 -0.60 -2.76 -13.75
CA LEU A 286 -1.77 -1.90 -13.89
C LEU A 286 -2.92 -2.36 -13.00
N GLU A 287 -3.14 -3.67 -12.86
CA GLU A 287 -4.13 -4.25 -11.96
C GLU A 287 -3.87 -3.84 -10.51
N ARG A 288 -2.63 -3.99 -10.03
CA ARG A 288 -2.24 -3.55 -8.69
C ARG A 288 -2.35 -2.03 -8.52
N TRP A 289 -1.97 -1.27 -9.54
CA TRP A 289 -1.94 0.19 -9.47
C TRP A 289 -3.32 0.84 -9.49
N HIS A 290 -4.26 0.31 -10.25
CA HIS A 290 -5.61 0.87 -10.43
C HIS A 290 -6.71 0.08 -9.71
N GLY A 291 -6.43 -1.13 -9.24
CA GLY A 291 -7.45 -2.01 -8.66
C GLY A 291 -8.45 -2.52 -9.69
N THR A 292 -8.06 -2.63 -10.96
CA THR A 292 -8.91 -3.03 -12.08
C THR A 292 -8.49 -4.42 -12.57
N GLU A 293 -9.43 -5.33 -12.71
CA GLU A 293 -9.16 -6.68 -13.21
C GLU A 293 -9.04 -6.71 -14.73
N PHE A 294 -8.12 -7.54 -15.23
CA PHE A 294 -7.92 -7.77 -16.66
C PHE A 294 -8.26 -9.20 -17.07
N LEU A 295 -8.98 -9.35 -18.16
CA LEU A 295 -9.29 -10.63 -18.79
C LEU A 295 -8.72 -10.69 -20.19
N VAL A 296 -7.74 -11.53 -20.41
CA VAL A 296 -7.14 -11.76 -21.72
C VAL A 296 -7.90 -12.85 -22.46
N LYS A 297 -8.67 -12.48 -23.48
CA LYS A 297 -9.40 -13.44 -24.33
C LYS A 297 -8.54 -14.06 -25.41
N ASP A 298 -7.64 -13.29 -25.99
CA ASP A 298 -6.74 -13.72 -27.04
C ASP A 298 -5.29 -13.75 -26.54
N ARG A 299 -4.76 -14.94 -26.33
CA ARG A 299 -3.39 -15.12 -25.84
C ARG A 299 -2.31 -14.65 -26.80
N SER A 300 -2.62 -14.42 -28.07
CA SER A 300 -1.64 -13.90 -29.06
C SER A 300 -1.09 -12.53 -28.67
N ILE A 301 -1.82 -11.73 -27.87
CA ILE A 301 -1.34 -10.45 -27.38
C ILE A 301 -0.21 -10.58 -26.35
N LEU A 302 -0.01 -11.75 -25.73
CA LEU A 302 1.01 -11.95 -24.70
C LEU A 302 2.45 -11.83 -25.26
N SER A 303 2.62 -11.89 -26.59
CA SER A 303 3.90 -11.63 -27.25
C SER A 303 4.24 -10.14 -27.36
N CYS A 304 3.29 -9.25 -27.09
CA CYS A 304 3.49 -7.81 -27.16
C CYS A 304 4.34 -7.31 -26.00
N LYS A 305 5.18 -6.31 -26.28
CA LYS A 305 5.94 -5.58 -25.28
C LYS A 305 5.57 -4.11 -25.33
N ILE A 306 5.56 -3.48 -24.17
CA ILE A 306 5.19 -2.08 -24.02
C ILE A 306 6.39 -1.27 -23.52
N THR A 307 6.62 -0.12 -24.16
CA THR A 307 7.53 0.93 -23.69
C THR A 307 6.71 2.19 -23.52
N ALA A 308 6.46 2.60 -22.28
CA ALA A 308 5.67 3.78 -21.94
C ALA A 308 5.96 4.24 -20.50
N GLN A 309 5.66 5.52 -20.25
CA GLN A 309 5.69 6.09 -18.89
C GLN A 309 4.34 6.74 -18.60
N PHE A 310 3.77 6.42 -17.46
CA PHE A 310 2.50 6.96 -16.96
C PHE A 310 2.70 7.60 -15.60
N LYS A 311 2.03 8.71 -15.32
CA LYS A 311 2.18 9.44 -14.05
C LYS A 311 0.87 9.61 -13.30
N SER A 312 -0.15 10.12 -13.94
CA SER A 312 -1.46 10.43 -13.32
C SER A 312 -2.63 10.02 -14.21
N GLU A 313 -2.34 9.32 -15.29
CA GLU A 313 -3.34 8.89 -16.25
C GLU A 313 -4.30 7.89 -15.61
N SER A 314 -5.57 8.02 -15.98
CA SER A 314 -6.59 7.02 -15.63
C SER A 314 -6.35 5.72 -16.38
N ILE A 315 -6.89 4.61 -15.87
CA ILE A 315 -6.75 3.32 -16.54
C ILE A 315 -7.28 3.35 -17.97
N VAL A 316 -8.33 4.14 -18.25
CA VAL A 316 -8.89 4.29 -19.61
C VAL A 316 -7.89 4.98 -20.53
N GLN A 317 -7.25 6.06 -20.08
CA GLN A 317 -6.22 6.76 -20.85
C GLN A 317 -5.02 5.86 -21.13
N ILE A 318 -4.59 5.09 -20.14
CA ILE A 318 -3.51 4.10 -20.32
C ILE A 318 -3.90 3.06 -21.36
N MET A 319 -5.12 2.55 -21.31
CA MET A 319 -5.60 1.55 -22.28
C MET A 319 -5.72 2.12 -23.71
N GLU A 320 -6.10 3.39 -23.86
CA GLU A 320 -6.09 4.06 -25.17
C GLU A 320 -4.67 4.16 -25.74
N VAL A 321 -3.67 4.49 -24.90
CA VAL A 321 -2.27 4.51 -25.33
C VAL A 321 -1.81 3.10 -25.75
N ILE A 322 -2.09 2.08 -24.94
CA ILE A 322 -1.74 0.69 -25.26
C ILE A 322 -2.40 0.24 -26.56
N LYS A 323 -3.67 0.55 -26.76
CA LYS A 323 -4.40 0.28 -28.01
C LYS A 323 -3.80 0.99 -29.21
N TYR A 324 -3.32 2.22 -29.04
CA TYR A 324 -2.68 2.98 -30.11
C TYR A 324 -1.31 2.40 -30.51
N CYS A 325 -0.50 2.01 -29.51
CA CYS A 325 0.89 1.56 -29.71
C CYS A 325 1.04 0.06 -29.98
N SER A 326 -0.05 -0.73 -29.92
CA SER A 326 0.01 -2.20 -30.02
C SER A 326 -1.19 -2.76 -30.78
N PRO A 327 -1.16 -4.02 -31.24
CA PRO A 327 -2.30 -4.68 -31.86
C PRO A 327 -3.36 -5.14 -30.86
N ILE A 328 -3.48 -4.45 -29.73
CA ILE A 328 -4.40 -4.80 -28.63
C ILE A 328 -5.63 -3.90 -28.74
N ASP A 329 -6.82 -4.50 -28.65
CA ASP A 329 -8.09 -3.82 -28.44
C ASP A 329 -8.66 -4.18 -27.07
N TYR A 330 -9.53 -3.34 -26.52
CA TYR A 330 -10.12 -3.58 -25.20
C TYR A 330 -11.59 -3.18 -25.14
N LYS A 331 -12.32 -3.84 -24.24
CA LYS A 331 -13.70 -3.48 -23.86
C LYS A 331 -13.81 -3.45 -22.35
N ILE A 332 -14.48 -2.44 -21.83
CA ILE A 332 -14.76 -2.34 -20.40
C ILE A 332 -16.15 -2.93 -20.16
N LYS A 333 -16.22 -3.96 -19.32
CA LYS A 333 -17.48 -4.56 -18.90
C LYS A 333 -17.48 -4.69 -17.38
N ASP A 334 -18.47 -4.10 -16.73
CA ASP A 334 -18.61 -4.04 -15.27
C ASP A 334 -17.37 -3.39 -14.64
N LYS A 335 -16.49 -4.14 -13.98
CA LYS A 335 -15.24 -3.67 -13.38
C LYS A 335 -13.99 -4.29 -14.02
N GLN A 336 -14.19 -5.03 -15.11
CA GLN A 336 -13.11 -5.73 -15.80
C GLN A 336 -12.80 -5.09 -17.15
N ILE A 337 -11.53 -5.12 -17.52
CA ILE A 337 -11.05 -4.76 -18.84
C ILE A 337 -10.75 -6.04 -19.60
N ILE A 338 -11.49 -6.27 -20.67
CA ILE A 338 -11.39 -7.45 -21.53
C ILE A 338 -10.51 -7.10 -22.72
N LEU A 339 -9.43 -7.85 -22.90
CA LEU A 339 -8.42 -7.63 -23.94
C LEU A 339 -8.57 -8.67 -25.05
N SER A 340 -8.44 -8.21 -26.27
CA SER A 340 -8.39 -9.04 -27.48
C SER A 340 -7.37 -8.47 -28.46
N ARG A 341 -7.01 -9.24 -29.47
CA ARG A 341 -6.26 -8.71 -30.60
C ARG A 341 -7.18 -7.85 -31.47
N ARG A 342 -6.63 -6.77 -32.03
CA ARG A 342 -7.29 -5.91 -33.02
C ARG A 342 -7.45 -6.65 -34.33
#